data_08ab057b56ccba400927af4ffe82292c
#
_entry.id   08ab057b56ccba400927af4ffe82292c
#
_cell.length_a   1.000
_cell.length_b   1.000
_cell.length_c   1.000
_cell.angle_alpha   90.00
_cell.angle_beta   90.00
_cell.angle_gamma   90.00
#
_symmetry.space_group_name_H-M   'P 1'
#
loop_
_entity.id
_entity.type
_entity.pdbx_description
1 polymer ?
#
loop_
_entity_poly.entity_id
_entity_poly.type
_entity_poly.pdbx_seq_one_letter_code
_entity_poly.pdbx_strand_id
1 'polypeptide(L)'
;EIILAMDTDRRGVELRDELVRRLGMDRCKVVAWGEGCKDANEYLLKYDLPRLRQQVEQAAEIPLEGVFCPMDEWDTLMDIYYNGMPEGADTGLENLDRLIKFERGFVLTVTGVPGSGKSEFVDEIAMRLLLRHDWKVGYFSPENTPLAYHYRKLIRRVVGKRFEHKGMPLPEAGQAIRYLAQSVFSIMPKEDFSVESVLRIAAQLVSRKGVKVLVVDPFNRFEHQIPDWETETQYISRIFDEFSNFAVKHKVLLILVAHPTKLRREPGSKRWPVPTLYDINGSAAFFNKTDYGMVVDLSLIHI
;
A
#
# COMPACT_ATOMS: atom_id res chain seq x y z
N GLU A 1 -24.21 27.40 -23.38
CA GLU A 1 -23.25 27.51 -22.29
C GLU A 1 -23.90 28.25 -21.12
N ILE A 2 -23.74 27.74 -19.88
CA ILE A 2 -24.35 28.31 -18.68
C ILE A 2 -23.21 28.48 -17.65
N ILE A 3 -23.02 29.71 -17.18
CA ILE A 3 -22.03 30.04 -16.18
C ILE A 3 -22.70 30.06 -14.81
N LEU A 4 -22.24 29.21 -13.89
CA LEU A 4 -22.72 29.10 -12.54
C LEU A 4 -21.79 29.89 -11.60
N ALA A 5 -22.29 30.99 -11.06
CA ALA A 5 -21.57 31.89 -10.15
C ALA A 5 -22.13 31.75 -8.72
N MET A 6 -22.04 30.58 -8.16
CA MET A 6 -22.62 30.23 -6.84
C MET A 6 -21.67 30.56 -5.69
N ASP A 7 -22.23 30.70 -4.49
CA ASP A 7 -21.46 30.84 -3.25
C ASP A 7 -20.62 29.55 -2.99
N THR A 8 -19.49 29.72 -2.33
CA THR A 8 -18.63 28.59 -1.95
C THR A 8 -19.04 27.95 -0.62
N ASP A 9 -20.13 28.42 0.00
CA ASP A 9 -20.66 27.81 1.21
C ASP A 9 -21.40 26.49 0.89
N ARG A 10 -21.79 25.75 1.93
CA ARG A 10 -22.46 24.46 1.77
C ARG A 10 -23.74 24.54 0.92
N ARG A 11 -24.52 25.58 1.08
CA ARG A 11 -25.78 25.76 0.33
C ARG A 11 -25.52 26.10 -1.13
N GLY A 12 -24.53 26.95 -1.39
CA GLY A 12 -24.12 27.28 -2.75
C GLY A 12 -23.58 26.08 -3.51
N VAL A 13 -22.80 25.24 -2.84
CA VAL A 13 -22.31 23.96 -3.41
C VAL A 13 -23.45 22.99 -3.69
N GLU A 14 -24.38 22.78 -2.75
CA GLU A 14 -25.57 21.94 -2.95
C GLU A 14 -26.43 22.42 -4.12
N LEU A 15 -26.63 23.74 -4.24
CA LEU A 15 -27.37 24.34 -5.36
C LEU A 15 -26.64 24.17 -6.69
N ARG A 16 -25.34 24.38 -6.71
CA ARG A 16 -24.49 24.17 -7.89
C ARG A 16 -24.66 22.73 -8.41
N ASP A 17 -24.51 21.77 -7.54
CA ASP A 17 -24.53 20.35 -7.89
C ASP A 17 -25.94 19.93 -8.40
N GLU A 18 -27.00 20.48 -7.81
CA GLU A 18 -28.37 20.26 -8.30
C GLU A 18 -28.61 20.90 -9.66
N LEU A 19 -28.10 22.11 -9.90
CA LEU A 19 -28.21 22.77 -11.21
C LEU A 19 -27.43 22.02 -12.29
N VAL A 20 -26.23 21.58 -11.99
CA VAL A 20 -25.39 20.74 -12.88
C VAL A 20 -26.13 19.48 -13.27
N ARG A 21 -26.73 18.79 -12.29
CA ARG A 21 -27.50 17.57 -12.51
C ARG A 21 -28.70 17.80 -13.44
N ARG A 22 -29.39 18.92 -13.31
CA ARG A 22 -30.58 19.25 -14.13
C ARG A 22 -30.27 19.78 -15.51
N LEU A 23 -29.21 20.59 -15.62
CA LEU A 23 -28.89 21.34 -16.86
C LEU A 23 -27.94 20.56 -17.78
N GLY A 24 -27.26 19.55 -17.24
CA GLY A 24 -26.19 18.79 -17.89
C GLY A 24 -24.82 19.43 -17.66
N MET A 25 -23.87 18.59 -17.24
CA MET A 25 -22.48 19.00 -16.91
C MET A 25 -21.79 19.68 -18.09
N ASP A 26 -21.95 19.13 -19.29
CA ASP A 26 -21.34 19.64 -20.56
C ASP A 26 -21.76 21.06 -20.94
N ARG A 27 -22.83 21.57 -20.35
CA ARG A 27 -23.35 22.89 -20.61
C ARG A 27 -22.98 23.91 -19.56
N CYS A 28 -22.45 23.47 -18.43
CA CYS A 28 -22.18 24.29 -17.25
C CYS A 28 -20.69 24.58 -17.10
N LYS A 29 -20.38 25.84 -16.79
CA LYS A 29 -19.08 26.28 -16.28
C LYS A 29 -19.26 26.88 -14.89
N VAL A 30 -18.26 26.80 -14.05
CA VAL A 30 -18.29 27.27 -12.66
C VAL A 30 -17.29 28.40 -12.48
N VAL A 31 -17.70 29.46 -11.83
CA VAL A 31 -16.81 30.57 -11.42
C VAL A 31 -16.13 30.19 -10.11
N ALA A 32 -14.80 30.27 -10.07
CA ALA A 32 -14.01 30.13 -8.86
C ALA A 32 -13.71 31.52 -8.28
N TRP A 33 -14.15 31.81 -7.06
CA TRP A 33 -13.98 33.13 -6.47
C TRP A 33 -12.57 33.40 -5.90
N GLY A 34 -11.69 32.40 -5.90
CA GLY A 34 -10.34 32.52 -5.36
C GLY A 34 -10.29 32.55 -3.82
N GLU A 35 -9.08 32.58 -3.27
CA GLU A 35 -8.90 32.55 -1.82
C GLU A 35 -9.46 33.82 -1.16
N GLY A 36 -10.28 33.61 -0.11
CA GLY A 36 -10.81 34.70 0.73
C GLY A 36 -12.00 35.44 0.16
N CYS A 37 -12.67 34.90 -0.87
CA CYS A 37 -13.97 35.37 -1.35
C CYS A 37 -14.93 34.18 -1.44
N LYS A 38 -16.12 34.31 -0.88
CA LYS A 38 -17.13 33.24 -0.90
C LYS A 38 -18.14 33.41 -2.04
N ASP A 39 -18.31 34.62 -2.52
CA ASP A 39 -19.32 35.01 -3.53
C ASP A 39 -18.86 36.16 -4.40
N ALA A 40 -19.68 36.50 -5.41
CA ALA A 40 -19.44 37.59 -6.34
C ALA A 40 -19.38 38.97 -5.64
N ASN A 41 -20.15 39.16 -4.57
CA ASN A 41 -20.19 40.43 -3.87
C ASN A 41 -18.89 40.66 -3.06
N GLU A 42 -18.42 39.66 -2.34
CA GLU A 42 -17.13 39.75 -1.65
C GLU A 42 -15.98 39.94 -2.63
N TYR A 43 -16.03 39.27 -3.81
CA TYR A 43 -15.04 39.48 -4.85
C TYR A 43 -15.05 40.90 -5.41
N LEU A 44 -16.25 41.47 -5.68
CA LEU A 44 -16.41 42.86 -6.16
C LEU A 44 -15.89 43.86 -5.12
N LEU A 45 -16.17 43.66 -3.82
CA LEU A 45 -15.73 44.56 -2.75
C LEU A 45 -14.21 44.50 -2.53
N LYS A 46 -13.60 43.34 -2.75
CA LYS A 46 -12.15 43.13 -2.58
C LYS A 46 -11.35 43.65 -3.77
N TYR A 47 -11.91 43.53 -4.96
CA TYR A 47 -11.31 43.94 -6.23
C TYR A 47 -12.15 45.02 -6.90
N ASP A 48 -12.40 44.94 -8.21
CA ASP A 48 -13.17 45.86 -9.00
C ASP A 48 -14.07 45.16 -10.01
N LEU A 49 -14.94 45.92 -10.66
CA LEU A 49 -15.88 45.38 -11.67
C LEU A 49 -15.18 44.76 -12.90
N PRO A 50 -14.10 45.36 -13.46
CA PRO A 50 -13.34 44.73 -14.54
C PRO A 50 -12.81 43.35 -14.19
N ARG A 51 -12.25 43.20 -12.98
CA ARG A 51 -11.74 41.87 -12.50
C ARG A 51 -12.86 40.89 -12.25
N LEU A 52 -13.98 41.32 -11.67
CA LEU A 52 -15.14 40.46 -11.51
C LEU A 52 -15.62 39.94 -12.87
N ARG A 53 -15.70 40.81 -13.91
CA ARG A 53 -16.07 40.37 -15.25
C ARG A 53 -15.08 39.37 -15.83
N GLN A 54 -13.79 39.63 -15.68
CA GLN A 54 -12.74 38.71 -16.11
C GLN A 54 -12.88 37.35 -15.41
N GLN A 55 -13.16 37.34 -14.10
CA GLN A 55 -13.33 36.12 -13.32
C GLN A 55 -14.51 35.27 -13.80
N VAL A 56 -15.60 35.92 -14.17
CA VAL A 56 -16.79 35.25 -14.76
C VAL A 56 -16.48 34.72 -16.17
N GLU A 57 -15.76 35.49 -17.00
CA GLU A 57 -15.33 35.06 -18.34
C GLU A 57 -14.34 33.88 -18.30
N GLN A 58 -13.58 33.75 -17.20
CA GLN A 58 -12.64 32.63 -16.93
C GLN A 58 -13.30 31.43 -16.23
N ALA A 59 -14.66 31.39 -16.17
CA ALA A 59 -15.36 30.26 -15.62
C ALA A 59 -14.89 28.93 -16.25
N ALA A 60 -14.49 27.97 -15.40
CA ALA A 60 -13.93 26.69 -15.84
C ALA A 60 -15.02 25.64 -16.04
N GLU A 61 -14.74 24.68 -16.89
CA GLU A 61 -15.54 23.45 -16.98
C GLU A 61 -15.48 22.69 -15.66
N ILE A 62 -16.56 21.96 -15.35
CA ILE A 62 -16.61 21.12 -14.16
C ILE A 62 -15.68 19.94 -14.40
N PRO A 63 -14.68 19.70 -13.53
CA PRO A 63 -13.79 18.57 -13.68
C PRO A 63 -14.58 17.26 -13.70
N LEU A 64 -14.28 16.40 -14.66
CA LEU A 64 -14.84 15.05 -14.71
C LEU A 64 -14.25 14.20 -13.59
N GLU A 65 -15.12 13.54 -12.83
CA GLU A 65 -14.67 12.65 -11.77
C GLU A 65 -13.80 11.52 -12.36
N GLY A 66 -12.61 11.31 -11.79
CA GLY A 66 -11.66 10.29 -12.23
C GLY A 66 -10.86 10.64 -13.49
N VAL A 67 -10.97 11.88 -14.00
CA VAL A 67 -10.15 12.38 -15.12
C VAL A 67 -9.16 13.41 -14.58
N PHE A 68 -7.88 13.19 -14.85
CA PHE A 68 -6.79 14.07 -14.43
C PHE A 68 -6.02 14.57 -15.64
N CYS A 69 -5.52 15.78 -15.57
CA CYS A 69 -4.65 16.34 -16.60
C CYS A 69 -3.25 16.64 -16.02
N PRO A 70 -2.21 16.82 -16.88
CA PRO A 70 -0.86 17.13 -16.39
C PRO A 70 -0.77 18.39 -15.52
N MET A 71 -1.69 19.33 -15.66
CA MET A 71 -1.73 20.55 -14.83
C MET A 71 -2.17 20.27 -13.39
N ASP A 72 -2.96 19.21 -13.15
CA ASP A 72 -3.37 18.79 -11.81
C ASP A 72 -2.17 18.26 -11.02
N GLU A 73 -1.13 17.79 -11.73
CA GLU A 73 0.11 17.26 -11.18
C GLU A 73 1.31 18.21 -11.35
N TRP A 74 1.06 19.49 -11.61
CA TRP A 74 2.10 20.48 -11.92
C TRP A 74 3.24 20.48 -10.88
N ASP A 75 2.92 20.56 -9.60
CA ASP A 75 3.91 20.65 -8.54
C ASP A 75 4.75 19.36 -8.45
N THR A 76 4.10 18.21 -8.58
CA THR A 76 4.76 16.90 -8.62
C THR A 76 5.69 16.78 -9.83
N LEU A 77 5.22 17.22 -11.01
CA LEU A 77 6.00 17.19 -12.24
C LEU A 77 7.20 18.14 -12.16
N MET A 78 7.03 19.32 -11.57
CA MET A 78 8.14 20.26 -11.38
C MET A 78 9.15 19.76 -10.34
N ASP A 79 8.71 19.08 -9.29
CA ASP A 79 9.61 18.43 -8.35
C ASP A 79 10.45 17.34 -9.05
N ILE A 80 9.82 16.48 -9.85
CA ILE A 80 10.49 15.47 -10.66
C ILE A 80 11.47 16.12 -11.66
N TYR A 81 11.10 17.22 -12.28
CA TYR A 81 11.94 17.92 -13.25
C TYR A 81 13.22 18.46 -12.61
N TYR A 82 13.15 19.03 -11.41
CA TYR A 82 14.31 19.61 -10.73
C TYR A 82 15.12 18.59 -9.93
N ASN A 83 14.47 17.60 -9.33
CA ASN A 83 15.10 16.69 -8.37
C ASN A 83 15.24 15.24 -8.90
N GLY A 84 14.67 14.95 -10.08
CA GLY A 84 14.61 13.60 -10.63
C GLY A 84 13.47 12.77 -10.04
N MET A 85 13.29 11.57 -10.58
CA MET A 85 12.32 10.61 -10.01
C MET A 85 12.73 10.26 -8.59
N PRO A 86 11.76 10.22 -7.63
CA PRO A 86 12.06 9.78 -6.27
C PRO A 86 12.65 8.37 -6.30
N GLU A 87 13.77 8.20 -5.64
CA GLU A 87 14.31 6.86 -5.42
C GLU A 87 13.43 6.12 -4.41
N GLY A 88 13.02 4.88 -4.72
CA GLY A 88 12.30 4.03 -3.78
C GLY A 88 13.12 3.77 -2.50
N ALA A 89 12.46 3.24 -1.47
CA ALA A 89 13.11 2.94 -0.20
C ALA A 89 14.07 1.76 -0.34
N ASP A 90 15.31 1.97 0.05
CA ASP A 90 16.35 0.94 0.12
C ASP A 90 16.30 0.15 1.43
N THR A 91 16.86 -1.04 1.41
CA THR A 91 16.95 -1.91 2.60
C THR A 91 18.31 -1.85 3.28
N GLY A 92 19.32 -1.29 2.63
CA GLY A 92 20.72 -1.37 3.04
C GLY A 92 21.33 -2.75 2.77
N LEU A 93 20.64 -3.63 2.02
CA LEU A 93 21.20 -4.85 1.46
C LEU A 93 21.67 -4.53 0.04
N GLU A 94 22.94 -4.18 -0.12
CA GLU A 94 23.50 -3.62 -1.36
C GLU A 94 23.12 -4.41 -2.62
N ASN A 95 23.20 -5.74 -2.54
CA ASN A 95 22.88 -6.60 -3.69
C ASN A 95 21.37 -6.60 -4.02
N LEU A 96 20.50 -6.42 -3.02
CA LEU A 96 19.06 -6.30 -3.23
C LEU A 96 18.73 -4.90 -3.77
N ASP A 97 19.29 -3.86 -3.15
CA ASP A 97 19.00 -2.46 -3.48
C ASP A 97 19.47 -2.04 -4.88
N ARG A 98 20.41 -2.79 -5.49
CA ARG A 98 20.78 -2.65 -6.90
C ARG A 98 19.74 -3.18 -7.86
N LEU A 99 18.90 -4.11 -7.42
CA LEU A 99 17.88 -4.77 -8.25
C LEU A 99 16.51 -4.16 -8.03
N ILE A 100 16.21 -3.76 -6.79
CA ILE A 100 14.88 -3.30 -6.38
C ILE A 100 14.99 -2.29 -5.25
N LYS A 101 14.25 -1.20 -5.35
CA LYS A 101 13.93 -0.27 -4.27
C LYS A 101 12.42 -0.25 -4.10
N PHE A 102 11.94 -0.20 -2.87
CA PHE A 102 10.54 -0.38 -2.58
C PHE A 102 9.76 0.93 -2.58
N GLU A 103 8.58 0.91 -3.15
CA GLU A 103 7.67 2.04 -3.16
C GLU A 103 6.35 1.70 -2.44
N ARG A 104 5.72 2.72 -1.90
CA ARG A 104 4.40 2.61 -1.29
C ARG A 104 3.34 2.69 -2.38
N GLY A 105 2.28 1.90 -2.24
CA GLY A 105 1.25 1.74 -3.26
C GLY A 105 1.48 0.50 -4.13
N PHE A 106 2.54 -0.26 -3.88
CA PHE A 106 2.95 -1.41 -4.68
C PHE A 106 2.78 -2.72 -3.90
N VAL A 107 2.64 -3.81 -4.64
CA VAL A 107 2.52 -5.17 -4.12
C VAL A 107 3.79 -5.95 -4.44
N LEU A 108 4.44 -6.48 -3.40
CA LEU A 108 5.54 -7.45 -3.50
C LEU A 108 5.00 -8.85 -3.24
N THR A 109 5.12 -9.74 -4.21
CA THR A 109 4.86 -11.18 -4.01
C THR A 109 6.16 -11.93 -3.76
N VAL A 110 6.22 -12.67 -2.66
CA VAL A 110 7.38 -13.49 -2.26
C VAL A 110 6.98 -14.97 -2.27
N THR A 111 7.72 -15.79 -3.00
CA THR A 111 7.51 -17.24 -3.04
C THR A 111 8.82 -18.01 -2.82
N GLY A 112 8.73 -19.32 -2.74
CA GLY A 112 9.86 -20.25 -2.52
C GLY A 112 9.38 -21.55 -1.88
N VAL A 113 10.17 -22.59 -1.93
CA VAL A 113 9.82 -23.89 -1.33
C VAL A 113 9.62 -23.77 0.18
N PRO A 114 8.83 -24.67 0.82
CA PRO A 114 8.74 -24.70 2.28
C PRO A 114 10.13 -24.82 2.92
N GLY A 115 10.39 -24.03 3.97
CA GLY A 115 11.69 -24.01 4.65
C GLY A 115 12.80 -23.21 3.96
N SER A 116 12.52 -22.53 2.82
CA SER A 116 13.51 -21.70 2.12
C SER A 116 13.84 -20.37 2.82
N GLY A 117 13.17 -20.03 3.92
CA GLY A 117 13.45 -18.80 4.67
C GLY A 117 12.67 -17.57 4.22
N LYS A 118 11.57 -17.75 3.47
CA LYS A 118 10.70 -16.63 3.00
C LYS A 118 10.33 -15.66 4.11
N SER A 119 9.67 -16.15 5.15
CA SER A 119 9.21 -15.36 6.30
C SER A 119 10.37 -14.65 7.01
N GLU A 120 11.51 -15.33 7.17
CA GLU A 120 12.70 -14.73 7.75
C GLU A 120 13.26 -13.59 6.89
N PHE A 121 13.23 -13.75 5.56
CA PHE A 121 13.72 -12.71 4.64
C PHE A 121 12.73 -11.53 4.54
N VAL A 122 11.42 -11.79 4.55
CA VAL A 122 10.39 -10.75 4.61
C VAL A 122 10.47 -9.95 5.91
N ASP A 123 10.67 -10.62 7.06
CA ASP A 123 10.90 -9.95 8.33
C ASP A 123 12.15 -9.05 8.28
N GLU A 124 13.22 -9.51 7.62
CA GLU A 124 14.44 -8.73 7.43
C GLU A 124 14.17 -7.46 6.62
N ILE A 125 13.51 -7.59 5.46
CA ILE A 125 13.11 -6.43 4.62
C ILE A 125 12.25 -5.46 5.43
N ALA A 126 11.20 -5.95 6.09
CA ALA A 126 10.27 -5.12 6.84
C ALA A 126 10.96 -4.36 7.98
N MET A 127 11.84 -5.01 8.74
CA MET A 127 12.59 -4.36 9.82
C MET A 127 13.62 -3.35 9.29
N ARG A 128 14.23 -3.60 8.14
CA ARG A 128 15.13 -2.62 7.51
C ARG A 128 14.39 -1.40 7.00
N LEU A 129 13.23 -1.57 6.38
CA LEU A 129 12.38 -0.45 5.98
C LEU A 129 11.89 0.35 7.19
N LEU A 130 11.58 -0.32 8.31
CA LEU A 130 11.26 0.35 9.56
C LEU A 130 12.44 1.19 10.09
N LEU A 131 13.63 0.61 10.17
CA LEU A 131 14.81 1.26 10.76
C LEU A 131 15.36 2.41 9.90
N ARG A 132 15.30 2.27 8.57
CA ARG A 132 15.91 3.23 7.64
C ARG A 132 14.96 4.36 7.24
N HIS A 133 13.66 4.06 7.13
CA HIS A 133 12.66 4.96 6.57
C HIS A 133 11.48 5.24 7.51
N ASP A 134 11.51 4.73 8.73
CA ASP A 134 10.39 4.80 9.69
C ASP A 134 9.07 4.28 9.08
N TRP A 135 9.15 3.20 8.30
CA TRP A 135 7.98 2.54 7.75
C TRP A 135 7.43 1.54 8.77
N LYS A 136 6.43 1.96 9.53
CA LYS A 136 5.75 1.11 10.49
C LYS A 136 5.06 -0.06 9.80
N VAL A 137 5.03 -1.21 10.47
CA VAL A 137 4.66 -2.48 9.87
C VAL A 137 3.43 -3.07 10.54
N GLY A 138 2.45 -3.47 9.73
CA GLY A 138 1.33 -4.33 10.12
C GLY A 138 1.58 -5.76 9.63
N TYR A 139 1.39 -6.75 10.49
CA TYR A 139 1.54 -8.16 10.15
C TYR A 139 0.22 -8.90 10.27
N PHE A 140 -0.24 -9.52 9.20
CA PHE A 140 -1.16 -10.64 9.26
C PHE A 140 -0.35 -11.91 9.08
N SER A 141 -0.02 -12.58 10.18
CA SER A 141 0.83 -13.77 10.17
C SER A 141 0.34 -14.80 11.19
N PRO A 142 -0.74 -15.53 10.87
CA PRO A 142 -1.35 -16.50 11.78
C PRO A 142 -0.43 -17.66 12.16
N GLU A 143 0.56 -17.96 11.33
CA GLU A 143 1.55 -19.01 11.60
C GLU A 143 2.59 -18.60 12.66
N ASN A 144 2.80 -17.32 12.85
CA ASN A 144 3.73 -16.79 13.84
C ASN A 144 3.07 -16.65 15.23
N THR A 145 2.53 -17.77 15.73
CA THR A 145 1.94 -17.88 17.07
C THR A 145 2.76 -18.86 17.94
N PRO A 146 2.99 -18.56 19.22
CA PRO A 146 2.60 -17.36 19.98
C PRO A 146 3.31 -16.09 19.49
N LEU A 147 2.61 -14.94 19.49
CA LEU A 147 3.14 -13.66 18.99
C LEU A 147 4.46 -13.25 19.65
N ALA A 148 4.66 -13.62 20.92
CA ALA A 148 5.91 -13.34 21.64
C ALA A 148 7.15 -13.95 20.95
N TYR A 149 7.00 -15.09 20.25
CA TYR A 149 8.10 -15.72 19.52
C TYR A 149 8.43 -14.94 18.25
N HIS A 150 7.41 -14.42 17.57
CA HIS A 150 7.63 -13.53 16.43
C HIS A 150 8.29 -12.22 16.86
N TYR A 151 7.75 -11.54 17.89
CA TYR A 151 8.36 -10.32 18.40
C TYR A 151 9.81 -10.53 18.86
N ARG A 152 10.13 -11.66 19.47
CA ARG A 152 11.52 -12.04 19.82
C ARG A 152 12.44 -12.05 18.58
N LYS A 153 11.96 -12.60 17.45
CA LYS A 153 12.70 -12.60 16.18
C LYS A 153 12.92 -11.18 15.66
N LEU A 154 11.87 -10.34 15.67
CA LEU A 154 11.94 -8.96 15.22
C LEU A 154 12.87 -8.11 16.09
N ILE A 155 12.81 -8.24 17.43
CA ILE A 155 13.73 -7.56 18.35
C ILE A 155 15.18 -7.93 18.01
N ARG A 156 15.46 -9.21 17.77
CA ARG A 156 16.80 -9.66 17.41
C ARG A 156 17.31 -8.96 16.13
N ARG A 157 16.44 -8.73 15.13
CA ARG A 157 16.81 -8.04 13.89
C ARG A 157 17.08 -6.56 14.12
N VAL A 158 16.24 -5.92 14.91
CA VAL A 158 16.36 -4.48 15.20
C VAL A 158 17.62 -4.19 16.02
N VAL A 159 17.95 -5.03 16.99
CA VAL A 159 19.06 -4.80 17.92
C VAL A 159 20.36 -5.50 17.47
N GLY A 160 20.26 -6.53 16.64
CA GLY A 160 21.43 -7.32 16.21
C GLY A 160 21.97 -8.27 17.29
N LYS A 161 21.27 -8.45 18.42
CA LYS A 161 21.67 -9.30 19.55
C LYS A 161 20.61 -10.37 19.85
N ARG A 162 21.04 -11.46 20.52
CA ARG A 162 20.10 -12.48 20.98
C ARG A 162 19.21 -11.90 22.09
N PHE A 163 17.90 -12.03 21.94
CA PHE A 163 16.93 -11.62 22.97
C PHE A 163 16.86 -12.69 24.07
N GLU A 164 17.84 -12.65 24.96
CA GLU A 164 17.98 -13.52 26.12
C GLU A 164 18.83 -12.81 27.18
N HIS A 165 18.68 -13.22 28.45
CA HIS A 165 19.34 -12.54 29.59
C HIS A 165 20.88 -12.43 29.45
N LYS A 166 21.52 -13.43 28.85
CA LYS A 166 22.99 -13.44 28.63
C LYS A 166 23.41 -12.66 27.36
N GLY A 167 22.46 -12.41 26.45
CA GLY A 167 22.73 -11.76 25.15
C GLY A 167 22.36 -10.27 25.07
N MET A 168 21.42 -9.83 25.91
CA MET A 168 20.89 -8.47 25.88
C MET A 168 20.60 -7.95 27.28
N PRO A 169 21.18 -6.81 27.71
CA PRO A 169 20.88 -6.20 29.00
C PRO A 169 19.40 -5.81 29.11
N LEU A 170 18.81 -5.93 30.31
CA LEU A 170 17.39 -5.64 30.55
C LEU A 170 16.95 -4.23 30.10
N PRO A 171 17.72 -3.16 30.31
CA PRO A 171 17.34 -1.83 29.81
C PRO A 171 17.24 -1.76 28.29
N GLU A 172 18.16 -2.39 27.56
CA GLU A 172 18.17 -2.47 26.10
C GLU A 172 16.99 -3.30 25.58
N ALA A 173 16.71 -4.44 26.20
CA ALA A 173 15.53 -5.25 25.90
C ALA A 173 14.24 -4.45 26.09
N GLY A 174 14.12 -3.69 27.19
CA GLY A 174 12.98 -2.83 27.46
C GLY A 174 12.82 -1.70 26.44
N GLN A 175 13.92 -1.11 25.96
CA GLN A 175 13.89 -0.10 24.90
C GLN A 175 13.42 -0.70 23.56
N ALA A 176 13.96 -1.84 23.18
CA ALA A 176 13.58 -2.55 21.95
C ALA A 176 12.09 -2.94 21.95
N ILE A 177 11.57 -3.43 23.06
CA ILE A 177 10.14 -3.75 23.21
C ILE A 177 9.29 -2.47 23.04
N ARG A 178 9.65 -1.36 23.70
CA ARG A 178 8.92 -0.08 23.56
C ARG A 178 8.96 0.47 22.13
N TYR A 179 10.10 0.36 21.47
CA TYR A 179 10.23 0.77 20.07
C TYR A 179 9.32 -0.04 19.15
N LEU A 180 9.34 -1.37 19.25
CA LEU A 180 8.47 -2.24 18.45
C LEU A 180 6.99 -2.05 18.80
N ALA A 181 6.63 -1.78 20.05
CA ALA A 181 5.24 -1.52 20.45
C ALA A 181 4.62 -0.29 19.77
N GLN A 182 5.45 0.65 19.29
CA GLN A 182 5.00 1.86 18.58
C GLN A 182 5.08 1.71 17.06
N SER A 183 5.75 0.67 16.56
CA SER A 183 6.14 0.54 15.16
C SER A 183 5.66 -0.73 14.47
N VAL A 184 5.34 -1.78 15.23
CA VAL A 184 4.94 -3.10 14.70
C VAL A 184 3.63 -3.53 15.32
N PHE A 185 2.68 -3.94 14.47
CA PHE A 185 1.32 -4.30 14.88
C PHE A 185 0.93 -5.65 14.27
N SER A 186 0.49 -6.61 15.09
CA SER A 186 -0.04 -7.89 14.62
C SER A 186 -1.55 -7.79 14.43
N ILE A 187 -2.01 -8.21 13.26
CA ILE A 187 -3.42 -8.26 12.87
C ILE A 187 -3.92 -9.67 13.11
N MET A 188 -4.83 -9.83 14.07
CA MET A 188 -5.44 -11.11 14.43
C MET A 188 -6.94 -10.88 14.57
N PRO A 189 -7.73 -10.99 13.48
CA PRO A 189 -9.18 -10.87 13.54
C PRO A 189 -9.77 -11.91 14.51
N LYS A 190 -10.85 -11.54 15.20
CA LYS A 190 -11.48 -12.42 16.18
C LYS A 190 -12.52 -13.36 15.56
N GLU A 191 -13.13 -12.92 14.46
CA GLU A 191 -14.31 -13.58 13.87
C GLU A 191 -13.90 -14.50 12.72
N ASP A 192 -13.18 -13.96 11.74
CA ASP A 192 -12.75 -14.69 10.56
C ASP A 192 -11.40 -14.19 10.04
N PHE A 193 -10.73 -15.00 9.24
CA PHE A 193 -9.50 -14.64 8.52
C PHE A 193 -9.82 -14.30 7.06
N SER A 194 -10.93 -13.62 6.80
CA SER A 194 -11.23 -13.11 5.47
C SER A 194 -10.31 -11.95 5.09
N VAL A 195 -10.09 -11.77 3.79
CA VAL A 195 -9.29 -10.67 3.25
C VAL A 195 -9.89 -9.33 3.64
N GLU A 196 -11.21 -9.20 3.54
CA GLU A 196 -11.93 -7.98 3.91
C GLU A 196 -11.70 -7.60 5.39
N SER A 197 -11.83 -8.55 6.32
CA SER A 197 -11.62 -8.32 7.76
C SER A 197 -10.19 -7.87 8.04
N VAL A 198 -9.19 -8.49 7.41
CA VAL A 198 -7.78 -8.12 7.57
C VAL A 198 -7.52 -6.73 6.99
N LEU A 199 -7.97 -6.43 5.77
CA LEU A 199 -7.78 -5.12 5.14
C LEU A 199 -8.51 -4.01 5.89
N ARG A 200 -9.69 -4.26 6.45
CA ARG A 200 -10.41 -3.31 7.31
C ARG A 200 -9.61 -2.93 8.56
N ILE A 201 -8.99 -3.90 9.24
CA ILE A 201 -8.11 -3.64 10.39
C ILE A 201 -6.83 -2.92 9.94
N ALA A 202 -6.24 -3.34 8.83
CA ALA A 202 -5.05 -2.70 8.26
C ALA A 202 -5.31 -1.23 7.92
N ALA A 203 -6.47 -0.87 7.34
CA ALA A 203 -6.86 0.52 7.08
C ALA A 203 -6.90 1.37 8.36
N GLN A 204 -7.39 0.80 9.48
CA GLN A 204 -7.37 1.48 10.77
C GLN A 204 -5.95 1.68 11.30
N LEU A 205 -5.06 0.71 11.09
CA LEU A 205 -3.65 0.84 11.46
C LEU A 205 -2.94 1.90 10.61
N VAL A 206 -3.23 1.97 9.31
CA VAL A 206 -2.70 3.05 8.46
C VAL A 206 -3.14 4.40 8.98
N SER A 207 -4.44 4.61 9.16
CA SER A 207 -4.98 5.92 9.55
C SER A 207 -4.60 6.35 10.98
N ARG A 208 -4.55 5.41 11.95
CA ARG A 208 -4.33 5.73 13.36
C ARG A 208 -2.89 5.62 13.81
N LYS A 209 -2.09 4.76 13.17
CA LYS A 209 -0.72 4.44 13.58
C LYS A 209 0.33 4.81 12.54
N GLY A 210 -0.09 5.12 11.32
CA GLY A 210 0.82 5.47 10.22
C GLY A 210 1.58 4.26 9.67
N VAL A 211 0.95 3.08 9.63
CA VAL A 211 1.53 1.88 9.01
C VAL A 211 1.76 2.14 7.53
N LYS A 212 2.93 1.78 7.04
CA LYS A 212 3.35 1.96 5.64
C LYS A 212 3.73 0.64 4.96
N VAL A 213 3.87 -0.44 5.72
CA VAL A 213 4.10 -1.80 5.23
C VAL A 213 3.05 -2.73 5.80
N LEU A 214 2.37 -3.49 4.95
CA LEU A 214 1.47 -4.56 5.36
C LEU A 214 2.06 -5.89 4.89
N VAL A 215 2.37 -6.78 5.82
CA VAL A 215 2.85 -8.13 5.54
C VAL A 215 1.72 -9.12 5.73
N VAL A 216 1.51 -9.97 4.73
CA VAL A 216 0.60 -11.12 4.74
C VAL A 216 1.43 -12.39 4.59
N ASP A 217 1.56 -13.18 5.63
CA ASP A 217 2.43 -14.36 5.68
C ASP A 217 1.77 -15.53 6.42
N PRO A 218 1.31 -16.56 5.68
CA PRO A 218 1.17 -16.60 4.22
C PRO A 218 -0.25 -16.27 3.73
N PHE A 219 -0.39 -15.96 2.44
CA PHE A 219 -1.66 -15.77 1.73
C PHE A 219 -2.60 -16.96 1.88
N ASN A 220 -2.07 -18.17 1.89
CA ASN A 220 -2.84 -19.41 2.00
C ASN A 220 -3.57 -19.61 3.35
N ARG A 221 -3.40 -18.69 4.31
CA ARG A 221 -4.11 -18.73 5.61
C ARG A 221 -5.37 -17.89 5.63
N PHE A 222 -5.68 -17.19 4.55
CA PHE A 222 -7.01 -16.61 4.42
C PHE A 222 -8.07 -17.68 4.28
N GLU A 223 -9.24 -17.41 4.82
CA GLU A 223 -10.44 -18.19 4.56
C GLU A 223 -10.96 -17.84 3.16
N HIS A 224 -10.79 -18.77 2.23
CA HIS A 224 -11.24 -18.62 0.86
C HIS A 224 -12.68 -19.13 0.72
N GLN A 225 -13.64 -18.23 0.77
CA GLN A 225 -15.04 -18.53 0.47
C GLN A 225 -15.28 -18.27 -1.03
N ILE A 226 -14.97 -19.29 -1.87
CA ILE A 226 -15.14 -19.19 -3.32
C ILE A 226 -16.64 -19.41 -3.62
N PRO A 227 -17.34 -18.42 -4.20
CA PRO A 227 -18.73 -18.60 -4.61
C PRO A 227 -18.87 -19.68 -5.71
N ASP A 228 -20.00 -20.38 -5.74
CA ASP A 228 -20.27 -21.45 -6.71
C ASP A 228 -20.18 -21.01 -8.19
N TRP A 229 -20.36 -19.71 -8.44
CA TRP A 229 -20.30 -19.12 -9.77
C TRP A 229 -18.90 -18.65 -10.19
N GLU A 230 -17.91 -18.72 -9.29
CA GLU A 230 -16.54 -18.20 -9.53
C GLU A 230 -15.53 -19.34 -9.50
N THR A 231 -14.60 -19.36 -10.44
CA THR A 231 -13.47 -20.29 -10.41
C THR A 231 -12.40 -19.80 -9.42
N GLU A 232 -11.58 -20.72 -8.89
CA GLU A 232 -10.47 -20.36 -7.98
C GLU A 232 -9.55 -19.29 -8.60
N THR A 233 -9.24 -19.38 -9.89
CA THR A 233 -8.40 -18.41 -10.60
C THR A 233 -9.05 -17.02 -10.65
N GLN A 234 -10.36 -16.93 -10.91
CA GLN A 234 -11.10 -15.67 -10.91
C GLN A 234 -11.15 -15.07 -9.53
N TYR A 235 -11.45 -15.89 -8.52
CA TYR A 235 -11.45 -15.48 -7.11
C TYR A 235 -10.10 -14.90 -6.70
N ILE A 236 -8.99 -15.60 -6.94
CA ILE A 236 -7.65 -15.12 -6.61
C ILE A 236 -7.33 -13.82 -7.36
N SER A 237 -7.73 -13.73 -8.64
CA SER A 237 -7.56 -12.50 -9.42
C SER A 237 -8.29 -11.30 -8.79
N ARG A 238 -9.53 -11.49 -8.33
CA ARG A 238 -10.32 -10.45 -7.63
C ARG A 238 -9.70 -10.05 -6.30
N ILE A 239 -9.28 -11.02 -5.50
CA ILE A 239 -8.57 -10.75 -4.23
C ILE A 239 -7.28 -9.95 -4.47
N PHE A 240 -6.57 -10.25 -5.55
CA PHE A 240 -5.37 -9.50 -5.89
C PHE A 240 -5.67 -8.04 -6.27
N ASP A 241 -6.80 -7.79 -6.95
CA ASP A 241 -7.28 -6.43 -7.22
C ASP A 241 -7.61 -5.68 -5.92
N GLU A 242 -8.21 -6.37 -4.93
CA GLU A 242 -8.46 -5.78 -3.61
C GLU A 242 -7.15 -5.38 -2.91
N PHE A 243 -6.12 -6.22 -2.96
CA PHE A 243 -4.80 -5.90 -2.41
C PHE A 243 -4.13 -4.73 -3.13
N SER A 244 -4.13 -4.73 -4.47
CA SER A 244 -3.55 -3.65 -5.26
C SER A 244 -4.27 -2.32 -5.02
N ASN A 245 -5.60 -2.33 -5.03
CA ASN A 245 -6.41 -1.16 -4.72
C ASN A 245 -6.17 -0.65 -3.29
N PHE A 246 -6.03 -1.56 -2.33
CA PHE A 246 -5.69 -1.20 -0.96
C PHE A 246 -4.31 -0.55 -0.87
N ALA A 247 -3.30 -1.14 -1.51
CA ALA A 247 -1.94 -0.63 -1.53
C ALA A 247 -1.88 0.79 -2.10
N VAL A 248 -2.49 1.02 -3.25
CA VAL A 248 -2.56 2.33 -3.94
C VAL A 248 -3.34 3.34 -3.09
N LYS A 249 -4.56 3.01 -2.66
CA LYS A 249 -5.44 3.90 -1.90
C LYS A 249 -4.83 4.37 -0.59
N HIS A 250 -4.15 3.47 0.11
CA HIS A 250 -3.59 3.74 1.44
C HIS A 250 -2.10 4.10 1.39
N LYS A 251 -1.48 4.10 0.20
CA LYS A 251 -0.05 4.36 -0.01
C LYS A 251 0.82 3.51 0.91
N VAL A 252 0.60 2.18 0.89
CA VAL A 252 1.36 1.19 1.66
C VAL A 252 2.08 0.23 0.72
N LEU A 253 3.25 -0.26 1.11
CA LEU A 253 3.86 -1.44 0.49
C LEU A 253 3.15 -2.68 1.06
N LEU A 254 2.55 -3.49 0.19
CA LEU A 254 1.91 -4.73 0.59
C LEU A 254 2.82 -5.90 0.21
N ILE A 255 3.21 -6.73 1.18
CA ILE A 255 4.08 -7.89 0.98
C ILE A 255 3.26 -9.16 1.17
N LEU A 256 3.08 -9.92 0.10
CA LEU A 256 2.36 -11.20 0.09
C LEU A 256 3.35 -12.36 0.04
N VAL A 257 3.33 -13.21 1.06
CA VAL A 257 4.06 -14.50 1.02
C VAL A 257 3.10 -15.58 0.56
N ALA A 258 3.41 -16.22 -0.56
CA ALA A 258 2.60 -17.27 -1.14
C ALA A 258 3.42 -18.56 -1.36
N HIS A 259 2.79 -19.71 -1.07
CA HIS A 259 3.44 -20.99 -1.27
C HIS A 259 3.24 -21.47 -2.71
N PRO A 260 4.28 -22.03 -3.34
CA PRO A 260 4.12 -22.66 -4.65
C PRO A 260 3.26 -23.93 -4.52
N THR A 261 2.64 -24.33 -5.63
CA THR A 261 2.01 -25.65 -5.79
C THR A 261 3.04 -26.77 -5.59
N LYS A 262 2.57 -28.03 -5.57
CA LYS A 262 3.49 -29.19 -5.46
C LYS A 262 4.42 -29.24 -6.66
N LEU A 263 5.65 -28.77 -6.48
CA LEU A 263 6.70 -28.91 -7.47
C LEU A 263 7.07 -30.41 -7.65
N ARG A 264 7.43 -30.80 -8.85
CA ARG A 264 7.96 -32.14 -9.15
C ARG A 264 9.49 -32.06 -9.18
N ARG A 265 10.14 -32.96 -8.45
CA ARG A 265 11.61 -33.12 -8.57
C ARG A 265 11.94 -33.72 -9.92
N GLU A 266 13.00 -33.26 -10.54
CA GLU A 266 13.56 -33.91 -11.70
C GLU A 266 14.05 -35.32 -11.32
N PRO A 267 13.87 -36.33 -12.20
CA PRO A 267 14.40 -37.68 -11.97
C PRO A 267 15.90 -37.62 -11.69
N GLY A 268 16.32 -38.20 -10.55
CA GLY A 268 17.73 -38.21 -10.14
C GLY A 268 18.24 -36.98 -9.40
N SER A 269 17.46 -35.87 -9.32
CA SER A 269 17.84 -34.69 -8.58
C SER A 269 17.46 -34.83 -7.09
N LYS A 270 18.41 -34.50 -6.21
CA LYS A 270 18.16 -34.38 -4.76
C LYS A 270 17.57 -32.99 -4.40
N ARG A 271 17.60 -32.05 -5.34
CA ARG A 271 17.17 -30.65 -5.15
C ARG A 271 15.79 -30.41 -5.73
N TRP A 272 14.98 -29.60 -5.09
CA TRP A 272 13.76 -29.09 -5.66
C TRP A 272 14.11 -28.06 -6.75
N PRO A 273 13.34 -27.97 -7.85
CA PRO A 273 13.50 -26.85 -8.75
C PRO A 273 13.20 -25.53 -8.03
N VAL A 274 13.89 -24.45 -8.42
CA VAL A 274 13.59 -23.13 -7.93
C VAL A 274 12.25 -22.71 -8.49
N PRO A 275 11.23 -22.43 -7.67
CA PRO A 275 9.93 -22.02 -8.16
C PRO A 275 9.98 -20.64 -8.81
N THR A 276 8.97 -20.36 -9.61
CA THR A 276 8.68 -19.02 -10.14
C THR A 276 7.34 -18.55 -9.58
N LEU A 277 6.95 -17.31 -9.87
CA LEU A 277 5.62 -16.81 -9.50
C LEU A 277 4.48 -17.57 -10.23
N TYR A 278 4.79 -18.20 -11.36
CA TYR A 278 3.83 -19.06 -12.06
C TYR A 278 3.53 -20.38 -11.34
N ASP A 279 4.38 -20.77 -10.42
CA ASP A 279 4.20 -22.01 -9.65
C ASP A 279 3.31 -21.83 -8.42
N ILE A 280 2.85 -20.61 -8.14
CA ILE A 280 1.89 -20.34 -7.07
C ILE A 280 0.49 -20.77 -7.50
N ASN A 281 -0.31 -21.32 -6.59
CA ASN A 281 -1.71 -21.68 -6.90
C ASN A 281 -2.52 -20.43 -7.30
N GLY A 282 -3.31 -20.50 -8.37
CA GLY A 282 -3.91 -19.30 -8.98
C GLY A 282 -2.92 -18.43 -9.75
N SER A 283 -1.83 -18.99 -10.18
CA SER A 283 -0.55 -18.45 -10.62
C SER A 283 -0.58 -17.24 -11.55
N ALA A 284 -1.50 -17.20 -12.51
CA ALA A 284 -1.54 -16.11 -13.48
C ALA A 284 -1.73 -14.74 -12.81
N ALA A 285 -2.56 -14.65 -11.75
CA ALA A 285 -2.78 -13.40 -11.03
C ALA A 285 -1.52 -12.95 -10.27
N PHE A 286 -0.81 -13.87 -9.61
CA PHE A 286 0.41 -13.55 -8.87
C PHE A 286 1.53 -13.03 -9.78
N PHE A 287 1.63 -13.54 -10.99
CA PHE A 287 2.61 -13.05 -11.95
C PHE A 287 2.18 -11.74 -12.63
N ASN A 288 0.92 -11.67 -13.06
CA ASN A 288 0.45 -10.57 -13.92
C ASN A 288 0.13 -9.28 -13.15
N LYS A 289 -0.21 -9.38 -11.85
CA LYS A 289 -0.72 -8.25 -11.07
C LYS A 289 0.21 -7.78 -9.95
N THR A 290 1.35 -8.46 -9.76
CA THR A 290 2.35 -8.01 -8.79
C THR A 290 3.28 -6.96 -9.40
N ASP A 291 3.63 -5.94 -8.62
CA ASP A 291 4.59 -4.92 -9.05
C ASP A 291 6.03 -5.42 -8.87
N TYR A 292 6.25 -6.17 -7.79
CA TYR A 292 7.55 -6.78 -7.48
C TYR A 292 7.39 -8.27 -7.26
N GLY A 293 8.21 -9.06 -7.91
CA GLY A 293 8.26 -10.53 -7.73
C GLY A 293 9.58 -10.99 -7.14
N MET A 294 9.53 -11.82 -6.09
CA MET A 294 10.71 -12.32 -5.43
C MET A 294 10.60 -13.82 -5.15
N VAL A 295 11.68 -14.53 -5.40
CA VAL A 295 11.81 -15.96 -5.07
C VAL A 295 12.93 -16.12 -4.05
N VAL A 296 12.61 -16.76 -2.93
CA VAL A 296 13.60 -17.10 -1.90
C VAL A 296 13.94 -18.58 -2.01
N ASP A 297 15.16 -18.86 -2.43
CA ASP A 297 15.71 -20.21 -2.51
C ASP A 297 16.96 -20.33 -1.63
N LEU A 298 16.98 -21.36 -0.79
CA LEU A 298 18.10 -21.64 0.08
C LEU A 298 18.90 -22.83 -0.48
N SER A 299 20.12 -22.55 -0.93
CA SER A 299 21.02 -23.61 -1.37
C SER A 299 21.54 -24.41 -0.17
N LEU A 300 21.22 -25.69 -0.10
CA LEU A 300 21.71 -26.59 0.93
C LEU A 300 23.23 -26.90 0.81
N ILE A 301 23.91 -26.36 -0.20
CA ILE A 301 25.36 -26.60 -0.41
C ILE A 301 26.19 -25.81 0.59
N HIS A 302 25.61 -24.81 1.26
CA HIS A 302 26.31 -23.92 2.20
C HIS A 302 25.78 -23.99 3.63
N ILE A 303 25.08 -25.08 4.01
CA ILE A 303 24.65 -25.33 5.37
C ILE A 303 25.54 -26.42 5.99
#